data_95fde90eec34a7d8d7cfd96ed1cc6761
#
_entry.id   95fde90eec34a7d8d7cfd96ed1cc6761
#
_cell.length_a   1.000
_cell.length_b   1.000
_cell.length_c   1.000
_cell.angle_alpha   90.00
_cell.angle_beta   90.00
_cell.angle_gamma   90.00
#
_symmetry.space_group_name_H-M   'P 1'
#
loop_
_entity.id
_entity.type
_entity.pdbx_description
1 polymer ?
#
loop_
_entity_poly.entity_id
_entity_poly.type
_entity_poly.pdbx_seq_one_letter_code
_entity_poly.pdbx_strand_id
1 'polypeptide(L)'
;MKWYDEAVFYHVYPLGLCGCKKENDGESEKHFDKLVQWADHAKKIGCTAIYIGPLFESEGHGYETTDYRKVDCRLGTNEDFKNYVEHCHKNGMHVIVDGVFNHVGRTFFAFQDLLKNRENSSYRDWFCNVNFGGNNEYNDGFSYDNWGGYNLLVKLNQRNPEVKSYLFESIKFWVDEFDIDGIRLDAADVLDFDFMKELRSFTRGLKEDFWLMGEVIHGDYSRWANSDMLDSVTNYELHKGLYSGHNDHNYFEIAHSVKRLLDICGDTRLYTFIDNHDVERIYSKVNNKEHIYNIYILLYTLYGIPSIYYGSEFAIEGKKESGSDWNLRPCLELDDFKDAYENNEITKLCIQLGKLKKEYVELSAGKYEELLLTNRQFAYSRKYDDKAVIVALNNDDNEAVLTINPRANFSTADIILDGSNKVKSEKVSVRVENGNVIVTLPANYGTIIKLS
;
A
#
# COMPACT_ATOMS: atom_id res chain seq x y z
N MET A 1 9.03 -19.07 -0.38
CA MET A 1 8.16 -17.89 -0.26
C MET A 1 8.90 -16.85 0.55
N LYS A 2 8.93 -15.61 0.12
CA LYS A 2 9.58 -14.51 0.85
C LYS A 2 8.59 -13.88 1.82
N TRP A 3 9.06 -13.14 2.83
CA TRP A 3 8.20 -12.56 3.85
C TRP A 3 7.06 -11.69 3.29
N TYR A 4 7.33 -10.94 2.24
CA TYR A 4 6.36 -10.04 1.63
C TYR A 4 5.30 -10.76 0.76
N ASP A 5 5.52 -12.01 0.38
CA ASP A 5 4.52 -12.81 -0.32
C ASP A 5 3.29 -13.13 0.53
N GLU A 6 3.48 -13.19 1.86
CA GLU A 6 2.44 -13.47 2.84
C GLU A 6 2.01 -12.23 3.63
N ALA A 7 2.65 -11.09 3.36
CA ALA A 7 2.43 -9.88 4.14
C ALA A 7 1.00 -9.33 4.00
N VAL A 8 0.54 -8.74 5.09
CA VAL A 8 -0.56 -7.79 5.16
C VAL A 8 0.03 -6.49 5.67
N PHE A 9 0.04 -5.46 4.83
CA PHE A 9 0.60 -4.17 5.20
C PHE A 9 -0.40 -3.29 5.94
N TYR A 10 0.14 -2.50 6.85
CA TYR A 10 -0.55 -1.35 7.41
C TYR A 10 0.21 -0.08 6.99
N HIS A 11 -0.45 0.78 6.24
CA HIS A 11 0.15 2.00 5.70
C HIS A 11 -0.12 3.18 6.61
N VAL A 12 0.93 3.85 7.06
CA VAL A 12 0.89 5.01 7.93
C VAL A 12 1.49 6.22 7.23
N TYR A 13 0.73 7.32 7.15
CA TYR A 13 1.25 8.64 6.82
C TYR A 13 1.53 9.38 8.13
N PRO A 14 2.80 9.38 8.62
CA PRO A 14 3.07 9.70 10.02
C PRO A 14 2.82 11.15 10.39
N LEU A 15 3.15 12.11 9.51
CA LEU A 15 2.94 13.54 9.75
C LEU A 15 1.44 13.86 9.97
N GLY A 16 0.56 13.26 9.18
CA GLY A 16 -0.88 13.40 9.32
C GLY A 16 -1.39 12.71 10.58
N LEU A 17 -1.10 11.42 10.74
CA LEU A 17 -1.54 10.62 11.89
C LEU A 17 -1.16 11.27 13.22
N CYS A 18 0.03 11.85 13.31
CA CYS A 18 0.51 12.52 14.51
C CYS A 18 -0.02 13.95 14.68
N GLY A 19 -0.65 14.52 13.66
CA GLY A 19 -1.15 15.89 13.71
C GLY A 19 -0.02 16.93 13.68
N CYS A 20 1.09 16.60 13.02
CA CYS A 20 2.25 17.49 12.91
C CYS A 20 1.90 18.76 12.14
N LYS A 21 2.67 19.83 12.37
CA LYS A 21 2.57 21.08 11.62
C LYS A 21 2.74 20.79 10.11
N LYS A 22 1.98 21.51 9.28
CA LYS A 22 2.05 21.33 7.82
C LYS A 22 3.38 21.79 7.25
N GLU A 23 3.96 22.83 7.82
CA GLU A 23 5.28 23.36 7.49
C GLU A 23 6.26 23.02 8.60
N ASN A 24 7.46 22.63 8.22
CA ASN A 24 8.54 22.33 9.15
C ASN A 24 9.20 23.63 9.60
N ASP A 25 9.04 23.98 10.85
CA ASP A 25 9.64 25.17 11.48
C ASP A 25 10.96 24.85 12.24
N GLY A 26 11.42 23.60 12.16
CA GLY A 26 12.63 23.10 12.81
C GLY A 26 12.47 22.76 14.29
N GLU A 27 11.26 22.92 14.85
CA GLU A 27 10.98 22.50 16.22
C GLU A 27 10.87 20.97 16.31
N SER A 28 11.54 20.38 17.30
CA SER A 28 11.50 18.94 17.53
C SER A 28 10.30 18.56 18.39
N GLU A 29 9.53 17.58 17.91
CA GLU A 29 8.41 16.97 18.60
C GLU A 29 8.69 15.48 18.92
N LYS A 30 7.80 14.82 19.66
CA LYS A 30 7.93 13.39 20.03
C LYS A 30 6.61 12.69 19.81
N HIS A 31 6.54 11.89 18.73
CA HIS A 31 5.33 11.19 18.34
C HIS A 31 5.50 9.67 18.20
N PHE A 32 6.72 9.14 18.39
CA PHE A 32 6.95 7.70 18.21
C PHE A 32 6.19 6.84 19.22
N ASP A 33 5.89 7.33 20.43
CA ASP A 33 5.02 6.60 21.36
C ASP A 33 3.63 6.36 20.78
N LYS A 34 3.08 7.34 20.06
CA LYS A 34 1.81 7.20 19.33
C LYS A 34 1.95 6.21 18.16
N LEU A 35 3.02 6.32 17.38
CA LEU A 35 3.29 5.42 16.25
C LEU A 35 3.44 3.96 16.71
N VAL A 36 4.07 3.70 17.87
CA VAL A 36 4.16 2.37 18.48
C VAL A 36 2.77 1.81 18.80
N GLN A 37 1.87 2.62 19.39
CA GLN A 37 0.49 2.19 19.66
C GLN A 37 -0.25 1.78 18.37
N TRP A 38 -0.04 2.52 17.28
CA TRP A 38 -0.63 2.19 15.99
C TRP A 38 0.02 0.95 15.34
N ALA A 39 1.30 0.69 15.58
CA ALA A 39 1.93 -0.58 15.18
C ALA A 39 1.33 -1.76 15.94
N ASP A 40 1.10 -1.62 17.25
CA ASP A 40 0.44 -2.65 18.07
C ASP A 40 -1.01 -2.89 17.62
N HIS A 41 -1.74 -1.81 17.25
CA HIS A 41 -3.05 -1.91 16.64
C HIS A 41 -3.01 -2.68 15.32
N ALA A 42 -2.10 -2.32 14.41
CA ALA A 42 -1.91 -3.01 13.13
C ALA A 42 -1.67 -4.51 13.33
N LYS A 43 -0.81 -4.87 14.28
CA LYS A 43 -0.58 -6.26 14.68
C LYS A 43 -1.86 -6.94 15.16
N LYS A 44 -2.65 -6.26 15.99
CA LYS A 44 -3.91 -6.78 16.55
C LYS A 44 -4.95 -7.07 15.49
N ILE A 45 -5.01 -6.27 14.41
CA ILE A 45 -5.91 -6.52 13.28
C ILE A 45 -5.35 -7.50 12.24
N GLY A 46 -4.16 -8.08 12.49
CA GLY A 46 -3.58 -9.15 11.69
C GLY A 46 -2.58 -8.69 10.63
N CYS A 47 -2.13 -7.44 10.65
CA CYS A 47 -1.06 -6.97 9.79
C CYS A 47 0.30 -7.54 10.22
N THR A 48 1.18 -7.75 9.26
CA THR A 48 2.52 -8.35 9.44
C THR A 48 3.64 -7.45 8.94
N ALA A 49 3.30 -6.31 8.36
CA ALA A 49 4.26 -5.32 7.90
C ALA A 49 3.68 -3.90 8.04
N ILE A 50 4.56 -2.95 8.29
CA ILE A 50 4.25 -1.53 8.30
C ILE A 50 4.90 -0.87 7.08
N TYR A 51 4.12 -0.09 6.34
CA TYR A 51 4.65 0.92 5.44
C TYR A 51 4.46 2.28 6.13
N ILE A 52 5.57 2.93 6.49
CA ILE A 52 5.56 4.24 7.12
C ILE A 52 6.28 5.24 6.20
N GLY A 53 5.58 6.29 5.81
CA GLY A 53 6.17 7.32 4.97
C GLY A 53 5.19 8.40 4.53
N PRO A 54 5.76 9.56 4.11
CA PRO A 54 7.17 9.94 4.17
C PRO A 54 7.67 10.16 5.60
N LEU A 55 8.95 9.88 5.87
CA LEU A 55 9.50 9.82 7.23
C LEU A 55 10.67 10.77 7.48
N PHE A 56 11.44 11.07 6.42
CA PHE A 56 12.70 11.81 6.57
C PHE A 56 12.49 13.32 6.52
N GLU A 57 13.46 14.08 7.02
CA GLU A 57 13.41 15.54 7.14
C GLU A 57 12.95 16.19 5.84
N SER A 58 11.93 17.05 5.93
CA SER A 58 11.28 17.66 4.79
C SER A 58 10.76 19.07 5.09
N GLU A 59 10.40 19.83 4.06
CA GLU A 59 9.93 21.20 4.22
C GLU A 59 8.45 21.28 4.64
N GLY A 60 7.61 20.37 4.15
CA GLY A 60 6.16 20.45 4.32
C GLY A 60 5.49 19.09 4.43
N HIS A 61 4.92 18.61 3.33
CA HIS A 61 4.12 17.37 3.35
C HIS A 61 4.95 16.06 3.36
N GLY A 62 6.28 16.16 3.46
CA GLY A 62 7.14 15.00 3.60
C GLY A 62 7.84 14.55 2.32
N TYR A 63 7.33 14.95 1.15
CA TYR A 63 7.94 14.60 -0.14
C TYR A 63 8.96 15.62 -0.64
N GLU A 64 9.14 16.74 0.05
CA GLU A 64 10.22 17.70 -0.15
C GLU A 64 11.42 17.35 0.73
N THR A 65 12.01 16.18 0.52
CA THR A 65 13.12 15.68 1.34
C THR A 65 14.30 16.64 1.33
N THR A 66 14.81 16.97 2.52
CA THR A 66 15.95 17.88 2.71
C THR A 66 17.16 17.19 3.34
N ASP A 67 16.93 16.11 4.08
CA ASP A 67 17.98 15.23 4.62
C ASP A 67 17.48 13.79 4.72
N TYR A 68 18.07 12.90 3.91
CA TYR A 68 17.72 11.47 3.87
C TYR A 68 18.20 10.69 5.10
N ARG A 69 19.12 11.23 5.91
CA ARG A 69 19.70 10.52 7.06
C ARG A 69 19.17 11.01 8.40
N LYS A 70 18.17 11.89 8.36
CA LYS A 70 17.52 12.45 9.53
C LYS A 70 16.03 12.18 9.47
N VAL A 71 15.49 11.59 10.52
CA VAL A 71 14.04 11.52 10.72
C VAL A 71 13.48 12.94 10.84
N ASP A 72 12.32 13.19 10.27
CA ASP A 72 11.66 14.50 10.34
C ASP A 72 11.48 14.93 11.80
N CYS A 73 12.03 16.10 12.14
CA CYS A 73 12.06 16.58 13.52
C CYS A 73 10.67 16.74 14.12
N ARG A 74 9.62 16.92 13.31
CA ARG A 74 8.23 16.95 13.76
C ARG A 74 7.73 15.60 14.26
N LEU A 75 8.42 14.50 13.99
CA LEU A 75 8.07 13.14 14.43
C LEU A 75 8.91 12.69 15.62
N GLY A 76 10.20 13.02 15.61
CA GLY A 76 11.14 12.58 16.63
C GLY A 76 12.59 12.55 16.14
N THR A 77 13.36 11.61 16.67
CA THR A 77 14.77 11.43 16.37
C THR A 77 15.05 10.11 15.63
N ASN A 78 16.25 9.97 15.09
CA ASN A 78 16.73 8.70 14.52
C ASN A 78 16.68 7.57 15.56
N GLU A 79 17.01 7.83 16.82
CA GLU A 79 16.95 6.84 17.89
C GLU A 79 15.50 6.39 18.19
N ASP A 80 14.54 7.33 18.14
CA ASP A 80 13.13 7.01 18.32
C ASP A 80 12.64 6.08 17.19
N PHE A 81 13.03 6.33 15.94
CA PHE A 81 12.68 5.48 14.81
C PHE A 81 13.36 4.11 14.88
N LYS A 82 14.63 4.05 15.27
CA LYS A 82 15.34 2.79 15.51
C LYS A 82 14.59 1.92 16.54
N ASN A 83 14.22 2.51 17.66
CA ASN A 83 13.44 1.82 18.71
C ASN A 83 12.06 1.37 18.19
N TYR A 84 11.42 2.16 17.33
CA TYR A 84 10.17 1.80 16.67
C TYR A 84 10.32 0.57 15.77
N VAL A 85 11.34 0.51 14.92
CA VAL A 85 11.61 -0.66 14.05
C VAL A 85 11.92 -1.89 14.88
N GLU A 86 12.76 -1.76 15.92
CA GLU A 86 13.03 -2.86 16.86
C GLU A 86 11.75 -3.38 17.53
N HIS A 87 10.85 -2.49 17.92
CA HIS A 87 9.54 -2.87 18.47
C HIS A 87 8.71 -3.66 17.46
N CYS A 88 8.65 -3.19 16.21
CA CYS A 88 7.94 -3.90 15.13
C CYS A 88 8.53 -5.29 14.90
N HIS A 89 9.86 -5.41 14.80
CA HIS A 89 10.55 -6.69 14.61
C HIS A 89 10.32 -7.66 15.77
N LYS A 90 10.40 -7.21 17.02
CA LYS A 90 10.08 -8.02 18.21
C LYS A 90 8.65 -8.57 18.18
N ASN A 91 7.75 -7.84 17.52
CA ASN A 91 6.36 -8.26 17.30
C ASN A 91 6.17 -9.06 16.01
N GLY A 92 7.23 -9.41 15.28
CA GLY A 92 7.19 -10.16 14.03
C GLY A 92 6.57 -9.39 12.88
N MET A 93 6.74 -8.06 12.86
CA MET A 93 6.31 -7.17 11.77
C MET A 93 7.53 -6.59 11.06
N HIS A 94 7.50 -6.57 9.74
CA HIS A 94 8.49 -5.88 8.90
C HIS A 94 8.17 -4.40 8.76
N VAL A 95 9.20 -3.59 8.47
CA VAL A 95 9.05 -2.13 8.30
C VAL A 95 9.66 -1.69 6.98
N ILE A 96 8.88 -1.00 6.16
CA ILE A 96 9.36 -0.32 4.95
C ILE A 96 9.11 1.18 5.04
N VAL A 97 9.95 1.97 4.37
CA VAL A 97 9.90 3.44 4.34
C VAL A 97 9.74 3.98 2.92
N ASP A 98 9.36 5.25 2.78
CA ASP A 98 9.40 5.95 1.50
C ASP A 98 10.82 6.32 1.08
N GLY A 99 11.15 6.03 -0.18
CA GLY A 99 12.33 6.52 -0.87
C GLY A 99 11.93 7.56 -1.92
N VAL A 100 12.04 8.83 -1.58
CA VAL A 100 11.74 9.96 -2.49
C VAL A 100 13.01 10.28 -3.28
N PHE A 101 13.26 9.56 -4.37
CA PHE A 101 14.53 9.65 -5.13
C PHE A 101 14.41 10.38 -6.46
N ASN A 102 13.19 10.74 -6.88
CA ASN A 102 13.01 11.53 -8.09
C ASN A 102 13.35 13.00 -7.88
N HIS A 103 13.07 13.54 -6.69
CA HIS A 103 13.20 14.96 -6.39
C HIS A 103 13.56 15.20 -4.92
N VAL A 104 13.94 16.44 -4.62
CA VAL A 104 14.25 16.92 -3.27
C VAL A 104 13.58 18.27 -3.03
N GLY A 105 13.48 18.68 -1.77
CA GLY A 105 13.07 20.02 -1.38
C GLY A 105 14.12 21.08 -1.74
N ARG A 106 13.72 22.34 -1.75
CA ARG A 106 14.59 23.46 -2.09
C ARG A 106 15.68 23.73 -1.03
N THR A 107 15.44 23.36 0.22
CA THR A 107 16.42 23.49 1.30
C THR A 107 17.42 22.32 1.38
N PHE A 108 17.35 21.35 0.46
CA PHE A 108 18.35 20.30 0.32
C PHE A 108 19.73 20.89 0.08
N PHE A 109 20.76 20.41 0.79
CA PHE A 109 22.07 21.03 0.85
C PHE A 109 22.71 21.29 -0.51
N ALA A 110 22.60 20.36 -1.45
CA ALA A 110 23.18 20.51 -2.78
C ALA A 110 22.45 21.57 -3.62
N PHE A 111 21.13 21.71 -3.43
CA PHE A 111 20.36 22.77 -4.11
C PHE A 111 20.63 24.14 -3.50
N GLN A 112 20.83 24.22 -2.19
CA GLN A 112 21.25 25.46 -1.52
C GLN A 112 22.63 25.92 -1.99
N ASP A 113 23.56 24.99 -2.24
CA ASP A 113 24.86 25.33 -2.85
C ASP A 113 24.68 25.86 -4.28
N LEU A 114 23.81 25.19 -5.09
CA LEU A 114 23.49 25.66 -6.44
C LEU A 114 22.88 27.07 -6.45
N LEU A 115 21.96 27.37 -5.54
CA LEU A 115 21.39 28.71 -5.39
C LEU A 115 22.46 29.77 -5.08
N LYS A 116 23.40 29.43 -4.22
CA LYS A 116 24.46 30.34 -3.75
C LYS A 116 25.58 30.51 -4.79
N ASN A 117 26.09 29.42 -5.34
CA ASN A 117 27.32 29.38 -6.15
C ASN A 117 27.03 29.35 -7.68
N ARG A 118 25.79 29.13 -8.08
CA ARG A 118 25.29 29.16 -9.47
C ARG A 118 26.14 28.28 -10.40
N GLU A 119 26.68 28.83 -11.48
CA GLU A 119 27.54 28.15 -12.46
C GLU A 119 28.79 27.52 -11.81
N ASN A 120 29.22 28.02 -10.67
CA ASN A 120 30.40 27.52 -9.93
C ASN A 120 30.05 26.44 -8.91
N SER A 121 28.78 26.08 -8.76
CA SER A 121 28.39 25.00 -7.84
C SER A 121 28.91 23.66 -8.34
N SER A 122 29.55 22.89 -7.45
CA SER A 122 29.93 21.50 -7.72
C SER A 122 28.73 20.56 -7.83
N TYR A 123 27.56 20.98 -7.36
CA TYR A 123 26.32 20.20 -7.39
C TYR A 123 25.41 20.52 -8.58
N ARG A 124 25.84 21.37 -9.54
CA ARG A 124 25.00 21.75 -10.69
C ARG A 124 24.45 20.54 -11.43
N ASP A 125 25.28 19.55 -11.68
CA ASP A 125 24.94 18.36 -12.46
C ASP A 125 24.20 17.28 -11.64
N TRP A 126 23.94 17.55 -10.37
CA TRP A 126 23.06 16.75 -9.52
C TRP A 126 21.58 16.93 -9.87
N PHE A 127 21.25 18.03 -10.56
CA PHE A 127 19.90 18.39 -10.93
C PHE A 127 19.71 18.35 -12.44
N CYS A 128 18.48 18.04 -12.89
CA CYS A 128 18.17 17.93 -14.30
C CYS A 128 17.94 19.31 -14.94
N ASN A 129 18.53 19.50 -16.12
CA ASN A 129 18.28 20.64 -17.03
C ASN A 129 18.44 22.04 -16.39
N VAL A 130 19.42 22.22 -15.52
CA VAL A 130 19.74 23.53 -14.95
C VAL A 130 20.14 24.50 -16.07
N ASN A 131 19.40 25.62 -16.21
CA ASN A 131 19.59 26.60 -17.25
C ASN A 131 19.65 28.04 -16.68
N PHE A 132 20.82 28.65 -16.68
CA PHE A 132 21.06 29.99 -16.15
C PHE A 132 20.57 31.11 -17.09
N GLY A 133 20.06 30.78 -18.27
CA GLY A 133 19.31 31.71 -19.13
C GLY A 133 17.82 31.78 -18.81
N GLY A 134 17.34 30.95 -17.87
CA GLY A 134 15.93 30.88 -17.44
C GLY A 134 15.68 31.58 -16.11
N ASN A 135 14.44 31.43 -15.63
CA ASN A 135 14.00 31.87 -14.30
C ASN A 135 12.81 31.00 -13.85
N ASN A 136 12.36 31.15 -12.64
CA ASN A 136 11.20 30.46 -12.07
C ASN A 136 10.44 31.40 -11.10
N GLU A 137 9.36 30.92 -10.48
CA GLU A 137 8.51 31.70 -9.57
C GLU A 137 9.22 32.18 -8.30
N TYR A 138 10.34 31.55 -7.91
CA TYR A 138 11.18 31.95 -6.77
C TYR A 138 12.21 33.01 -7.12
N ASN A 139 12.29 33.43 -8.40
CA ASN A 139 13.30 34.37 -8.91
C ASN A 139 14.75 33.91 -8.68
N ASP A 140 15.03 32.63 -8.83
CA ASP A 140 16.36 32.06 -8.66
C ASP A 140 17.36 32.53 -9.73
N GLY A 141 16.86 33.07 -10.85
CA GLY A 141 17.68 33.49 -12.00
C GLY A 141 18.20 32.30 -12.80
N PHE A 142 17.61 31.13 -12.68
CA PHE A 142 17.78 29.96 -13.53
C PHE A 142 16.52 29.09 -13.46
N SER A 143 16.37 28.19 -14.41
CA SER A 143 15.34 27.16 -14.42
C SER A 143 15.94 25.77 -14.29
N TYR A 144 15.14 24.80 -13.92
CA TYR A 144 15.51 23.39 -13.72
C TYR A 144 14.28 22.51 -13.90
N ASP A 145 14.47 21.20 -14.09
CA ASP A 145 13.38 20.24 -14.08
C ASP A 145 12.85 20.01 -12.66
N ASN A 146 11.57 19.74 -12.60
CA ASN A 146 10.84 19.48 -11.36
C ASN A 146 9.88 18.29 -11.52
N TRP A 147 9.23 17.90 -10.44
CA TRP A 147 8.13 16.95 -10.49
C TRP A 147 6.77 17.67 -10.58
N GLY A 148 5.94 17.22 -11.53
CA GLY A 148 4.54 17.67 -11.65
C GLY A 148 4.35 19.16 -11.99
N GLY A 149 5.38 19.89 -12.38
CA GLY A 149 5.33 21.34 -12.64
C GLY A 149 5.58 22.19 -11.39
N TYR A 150 5.95 21.59 -10.26
CA TYR A 150 6.18 22.28 -9.00
C TYR A 150 7.68 22.49 -8.76
N ASN A 151 8.18 23.72 -8.88
CA ASN A 151 9.60 24.01 -8.61
C ASN A 151 10.04 23.85 -7.15
N LEU A 152 9.10 23.60 -6.22
CA LEU A 152 9.39 23.15 -4.89
C LEU A 152 10.04 21.74 -4.87
N LEU A 153 9.74 20.91 -5.86
CA LEU A 153 10.17 19.52 -5.98
C LEU A 153 11.25 19.42 -7.07
N VAL A 154 12.49 19.71 -6.69
CA VAL A 154 13.64 19.85 -7.59
C VAL A 154 14.12 18.49 -8.07
N LYS A 155 14.07 18.21 -9.38
CA LYS A 155 14.38 16.90 -9.94
C LYS A 155 15.87 16.57 -9.85
N LEU A 156 16.17 15.43 -9.22
CA LEU A 156 17.51 14.84 -9.14
C LEU A 156 17.91 14.16 -10.46
N ASN A 157 19.17 14.27 -10.81
CA ASN A 157 19.77 13.55 -11.92
C ASN A 157 20.27 12.17 -11.49
N GLN A 158 19.44 11.15 -11.53
CA GLN A 158 19.77 9.77 -11.13
C GLN A 158 20.85 9.12 -12.02
N ARG A 159 21.21 9.72 -13.18
CA ARG A 159 22.31 9.26 -14.03
C ARG A 159 23.66 9.78 -13.55
N ASN A 160 23.68 10.80 -12.72
CA ASN A 160 24.90 11.30 -12.10
C ASN A 160 25.42 10.29 -11.06
N PRO A 161 26.69 9.80 -11.19
CA PRO A 161 27.23 8.80 -10.28
C PRO A 161 27.31 9.25 -8.82
N GLU A 162 27.52 10.56 -8.58
CA GLU A 162 27.60 11.12 -7.22
C GLU A 162 26.22 11.14 -6.56
N VAL A 163 25.16 11.47 -7.33
CA VAL A 163 23.76 11.38 -6.86
C VAL A 163 23.41 9.94 -6.51
N LYS A 164 23.73 8.96 -7.39
CA LYS A 164 23.52 7.55 -7.09
C LYS A 164 24.26 7.11 -5.83
N SER A 165 25.54 7.45 -5.71
CA SER A 165 26.35 7.12 -4.54
C SER A 165 25.73 7.69 -3.26
N TYR A 166 25.34 8.96 -3.27
CA TYR A 166 24.70 9.62 -2.14
C TYR A 166 23.40 8.95 -1.69
N LEU A 167 22.53 8.60 -2.65
CA LEU A 167 21.26 7.92 -2.38
C LEU A 167 21.49 6.49 -1.86
N PHE A 168 22.41 5.74 -2.46
CA PHE A 168 22.72 4.36 -2.03
C PHE A 168 23.38 4.33 -0.65
N GLU A 169 24.27 5.27 -0.35
CA GLU A 169 24.82 5.41 1.00
C GLU A 169 23.76 5.79 2.03
N SER A 170 22.75 6.58 1.63
CA SER A 170 21.62 6.90 2.51
C SER A 170 20.75 5.66 2.78
N ILE A 171 20.50 4.83 1.75
CA ILE A 171 19.81 3.55 1.92
C ILE A 171 20.63 2.59 2.81
N LYS A 172 21.94 2.52 2.59
CA LYS A 172 22.82 1.72 3.46
C LYS A 172 22.72 2.19 4.91
N PHE A 173 22.73 3.51 5.14
CA PHE A 173 22.53 4.08 6.47
C PHE A 173 21.18 3.65 7.07
N TRP A 174 20.08 3.64 6.30
CA TRP A 174 18.78 3.18 6.79
C TRP A 174 18.78 1.71 7.21
N VAL A 175 19.49 0.86 6.45
CA VAL A 175 19.61 -0.56 6.78
C VAL A 175 20.50 -0.76 8.00
N ASP A 176 21.67 -0.10 8.04
CA ASP A 176 22.65 -0.27 9.12
C ASP A 176 22.15 0.30 10.45
N GLU A 177 21.47 1.45 10.43
CA GLU A 177 21.05 2.17 11.63
C GLU A 177 19.65 1.78 12.10
N PHE A 178 18.71 1.57 11.17
CA PHE A 178 17.31 1.33 11.50
C PHE A 178 16.85 -0.10 11.23
N ASP A 179 17.64 -0.87 10.49
CA ASP A 179 17.32 -2.25 10.11
C ASP A 179 16.02 -2.40 9.29
N ILE A 180 15.67 -1.42 8.44
CA ILE A 180 14.46 -1.49 7.60
C ILE A 180 14.49 -2.69 6.64
N ASP A 181 13.29 -3.16 6.24
CA ASP A 181 13.11 -4.36 5.42
C ASP A 181 12.79 -4.07 3.95
N GLY A 182 12.61 -2.82 3.61
CA GLY A 182 12.28 -2.45 2.23
C GLY A 182 12.00 -0.97 2.05
N ILE A 183 11.74 -0.61 0.81
CA ILE A 183 11.45 0.77 0.38
C ILE A 183 10.28 0.78 -0.59
N ARG A 184 9.37 1.74 -0.40
CA ARG A 184 8.44 2.19 -1.44
C ARG A 184 9.09 3.36 -2.18
N LEU A 185 9.29 3.22 -3.48
CA LEU A 185 9.82 4.29 -4.34
C LEU A 185 8.69 5.22 -4.74
N ASP A 186 8.76 6.47 -4.29
CA ASP A 186 7.88 7.55 -4.72
C ASP A 186 8.05 7.82 -6.20
N ALA A 187 6.94 8.09 -6.91
CA ALA A 187 6.95 8.42 -8.34
C ALA A 187 7.84 7.50 -9.19
N ALA A 188 7.76 6.18 -8.96
CA ALA A 188 8.64 5.20 -9.60
C ALA A 188 8.48 5.17 -11.13
N ASP A 189 7.35 5.61 -11.66
CA ASP A 189 7.06 5.68 -13.09
C ASP A 189 7.93 6.71 -13.84
N VAL A 190 8.55 7.67 -13.14
CA VAL A 190 9.45 8.68 -13.69
C VAL A 190 10.92 8.51 -13.27
N LEU A 191 11.24 7.46 -12.50
CA LEU A 191 12.61 7.12 -12.16
C LEU A 191 13.37 6.50 -13.35
N ASP A 192 14.68 6.71 -13.38
CA ASP A 192 15.57 6.10 -14.37
C ASP A 192 15.61 4.56 -14.20
N PHE A 193 15.43 3.80 -15.28
CA PHE A 193 15.41 2.33 -15.21
C PHE A 193 16.76 1.73 -14.80
N ASP A 194 17.88 2.31 -15.25
CA ASP A 194 19.20 1.81 -14.89
C ASP A 194 19.49 2.10 -13.40
N PHE A 195 19.03 3.24 -12.88
CA PHE A 195 19.03 3.52 -11.44
C PHE A 195 18.27 2.43 -10.66
N MET A 196 17.06 2.05 -11.08
CA MET A 196 16.27 1.03 -10.38
C MET A 196 16.92 -0.36 -10.43
N LYS A 197 17.59 -0.74 -11.54
CA LYS A 197 18.34 -2.00 -11.63
C LYS A 197 19.55 -2.01 -10.70
N GLU A 198 20.31 -0.93 -10.68
CA GLU A 198 21.46 -0.76 -9.80
C GLU A 198 21.00 -0.77 -8.32
N LEU A 199 19.89 -0.08 -8.02
CA LEU A 199 19.26 -0.06 -6.69
C LEU A 199 18.90 -1.47 -6.22
N ARG A 200 18.25 -2.28 -7.09
CA ARG A 200 17.92 -3.68 -6.77
C ARG A 200 19.17 -4.48 -6.43
N SER A 201 20.19 -4.39 -7.28
CA SER A 201 21.45 -5.10 -7.06
C SER A 201 22.10 -4.68 -5.73
N PHE A 202 22.11 -3.39 -5.46
CA PHE A 202 22.69 -2.82 -4.24
C PHE A 202 21.94 -3.29 -2.98
N THR A 203 20.62 -3.17 -2.96
CA THR A 203 19.80 -3.52 -1.79
C THR A 203 19.79 -5.01 -1.49
N ARG A 204 19.86 -5.87 -2.54
CA ARG A 204 20.04 -7.32 -2.37
C ARG A 204 21.40 -7.69 -1.77
N GLY A 205 22.41 -6.85 -1.97
CA GLY A 205 23.71 -6.97 -1.29
C GLY A 205 23.68 -6.60 0.19
N LEU A 206 22.69 -5.81 0.62
CA LEU A 206 22.49 -5.44 2.03
C LEU A 206 21.63 -6.48 2.78
N LYS A 207 20.47 -6.85 2.21
CA LYS A 207 19.58 -7.89 2.73
C LYS A 207 19.03 -8.70 1.55
N GLU A 208 19.11 -10.03 1.59
CA GLU A 208 18.69 -10.92 0.49
C GLU A 208 17.22 -10.77 0.11
N ASP A 209 16.36 -10.52 1.08
CA ASP A 209 14.91 -10.37 0.92
C ASP A 209 14.42 -8.92 1.12
N PHE A 210 15.32 -7.93 0.95
CA PHE A 210 14.95 -6.51 0.96
C PHE A 210 13.91 -6.23 -0.12
N TRP A 211 12.76 -5.69 0.27
CA TRP A 211 11.64 -5.49 -0.64
C TRP A 211 11.65 -4.11 -1.31
N LEU A 212 11.49 -4.10 -2.63
CA LEU A 212 11.37 -2.88 -3.43
C LEU A 212 9.98 -2.81 -4.05
N MET A 213 9.21 -1.81 -3.68
CA MET A 213 7.90 -1.52 -4.25
C MET A 213 7.90 -0.11 -4.85
N GLY A 214 7.38 0.05 -6.05
CA GLY A 214 7.30 1.34 -6.73
C GLY A 214 5.88 1.88 -6.81
N GLU A 215 5.72 3.18 -6.66
CA GLU A 215 4.49 3.83 -7.03
C GLU A 215 4.42 3.98 -8.54
N VAL A 216 3.45 3.28 -9.15
CA VAL A 216 3.13 3.36 -10.58
C VAL A 216 1.62 3.44 -10.71
N ILE A 217 1.12 4.55 -11.26
CA ILE A 217 -0.33 4.78 -11.37
C ILE A 217 -0.89 4.10 -12.62
N HIS A 218 -0.23 4.21 -13.76
CA HIS A 218 -0.72 3.74 -15.05
C HIS A 218 0.34 3.01 -15.87
N GLY A 219 -0.11 2.17 -16.78
CA GLY A 219 0.75 1.53 -17.77
C GLY A 219 0.83 0.01 -17.64
N ASP A 220 1.81 -0.57 -18.29
CA ASP A 220 2.16 -1.98 -18.17
C ASP A 220 3.09 -2.16 -16.96
N TYR A 221 2.54 -2.64 -15.86
CA TYR A 221 3.25 -2.79 -14.59
C TYR A 221 4.47 -3.70 -14.66
N SER A 222 4.52 -4.66 -15.62
CA SER A 222 5.68 -5.53 -15.80
C SER A 222 6.96 -4.80 -16.21
N ARG A 223 6.83 -3.57 -16.71
CA ARG A 223 7.98 -2.72 -17.03
C ARG A 223 8.81 -2.36 -15.80
N TRP A 224 8.16 -2.25 -14.65
CA TRP A 224 8.79 -1.91 -13.36
C TRP A 224 8.89 -3.11 -12.43
N ALA A 225 7.78 -3.87 -12.27
CA ALA A 225 7.70 -5.04 -11.41
C ALA A 225 8.19 -6.28 -12.17
N ASN A 226 9.48 -6.58 -12.03
CA ASN A 226 10.14 -7.71 -12.70
C ASN A 226 11.41 -8.11 -11.94
N SER A 227 12.05 -9.21 -12.38
CA SER A 227 13.25 -9.77 -11.74
C SER A 227 14.44 -8.81 -11.66
N ASP A 228 14.50 -7.82 -12.53
CA ASP A 228 15.66 -6.94 -12.68
C ASP A 228 15.54 -5.62 -11.90
N MET A 229 14.32 -5.21 -11.53
CA MET A 229 14.07 -3.91 -10.91
C MET A 229 13.28 -4.02 -9.60
N LEU A 230 11.95 -3.97 -9.64
CA LEU A 230 11.11 -3.91 -8.45
C LEU A 230 10.41 -5.24 -8.20
N ASP A 231 10.21 -5.58 -6.93
CA ASP A 231 9.48 -6.78 -6.53
C ASP A 231 7.97 -6.60 -6.71
N SER A 232 7.49 -5.35 -6.64
CA SER A 232 6.07 -5.00 -6.74
C SER A 232 5.89 -3.55 -7.18
N VAL A 233 4.68 -3.22 -7.61
CA VAL A 233 4.20 -1.85 -7.78
C VAL A 233 2.80 -1.70 -7.20
N THR A 234 2.37 -0.45 -7.00
CA THR A 234 1.02 -0.09 -6.56
C THR A 234 -0.05 -0.49 -7.58
N ASN A 235 -1.09 -1.17 -7.11
CA ASN A 235 -2.15 -1.70 -7.98
C ASN A 235 -3.33 -0.71 -8.09
N TYR A 236 -3.12 0.42 -8.76
CA TYR A 236 -4.16 1.42 -9.00
C TYR A 236 -5.27 0.93 -9.91
N GLU A 237 -4.97 0.00 -10.82
CA GLU A 237 -5.99 -0.57 -11.71
C GLU A 237 -7.04 -1.36 -10.93
N LEU A 238 -6.58 -2.25 -10.02
CA LEU A 238 -7.51 -3.00 -9.19
C LEU A 238 -8.21 -2.09 -8.16
N HIS A 239 -7.50 -1.10 -7.58
CA HIS A 239 -8.13 -0.08 -6.72
C HIS A 239 -9.34 0.55 -7.40
N LYS A 240 -9.18 0.99 -8.66
CA LYS A 240 -10.29 1.55 -9.45
C LYS A 240 -11.40 0.52 -9.64
N GLY A 241 -11.07 -0.69 -10.08
CA GLY A 241 -12.05 -1.75 -10.33
C GLY A 241 -12.86 -2.10 -9.08
N LEU A 242 -12.23 -2.10 -7.90
CA LEU A 242 -12.91 -2.43 -6.65
C LEU A 242 -14.06 -1.46 -6.32
N TYR A 243 -13.84 -0.14 -6.34
CA TYR A 243 -14.92 0.79 -6.02
C TYR A 243 -15.92 0.97 -7.17
N SER A 244 -15.45 1.06 -8.40
CA SER A 244 -16.27 1.29 -9.59
C SER A 244 -17.15 0.06 -9.87
N GLY A 245 -16.57 -1.14 -9.86
CA GLY A 245 -17.32 -2.38 -10.07
C GLY A 245 -18.40 -2.65 -9.02
N HIS A 246 -18.20 -2.21 -7.77
CA HIS A 246 -19.22 -2.28 -6.74
C HIS A 246 -20.32 -1.23 -6.95
N ASN A 247 -19.96 0.02 -7.22
CA ASN A 247 -20.91 1.10 -7.46
C ASN A 247 -21.84 0.83 -8.65
N ASP A 248 -21.30 0.22 -9.70
CA ASP A 248 -22.00 -0.07 -10.95
C ASP A 248 -22.64 -1.48 -10.95
N HIS A 249 -22.55 -2.23 -9.84
CA HIS A 249 -22.94 -3.64 -9.76
C HIS A 249 -22.38 -4.46 -10.93
N ASN A 250 -21.07 -4.33 -11.20
CA ASN A 250 -20.40 -4.90 -12.35
C ASN A 250 -19.12 -5.64 -11.98
N TYR A 251 -19.22 -6.88 -11.54
CA TYR A 251 -18.07 -7.71 -11.24
C TYR A 251 -17.21 -8.09 -12.47
N PHE A 252 -17.72 -7.91 -13.70
CA PHE A 252 -16.88 -8.08 -14.90
C PHE A 252 -15.70 -7.10 -14.93
N GLU A 253 -15.86 -5.89 -14.40
CA GLU A 253 -14.76 -4.92 -14.32
C GLU A 253 -13.62 -5.43 -13.42
N ILE A 254 -13.97 -5.97 -12.25
CA ILE A 254 -12.98 -6.53 -11.31
C ILE A 254 -12.30 -7.76 -11.92
N ALA A 255 -13.09 -8.71 -12.44
CA ALA A 255 -12.58 -9.93 -13.05
C ALA A 255 -11.67 -9.63 -14.26
N HIS A 256 -12.03 -8.63 -15.08
CA HIS A 256 -11.21 -8.19 -16.21
C HIS A 256 -9.87 -7.62 -15.73
N SER A 257 -9.86 -6.75 -14.72
CA SER A 257 -8.63 -6.20 -14.13
C SER A 257 -7.75 -7.31 -13.57
N VAL A 258 -8.32 -8.26 -12.81
CA VAL A 258 -7.55 -9.39 -12.25
C VAL A 258 -6.92 -10.22 -13.37
N LYS A 259 -7.70 -10.58 -14.40
CA LYS A 259 -7.19 -11.36 -15.53
C LYS A 259 -6.06 -10.64 -16.26
N ARG A 260 -6.29 -9.37 -16.60
CA ARG A 260 -5.27 -8.54 -17.29
C ARG A 260 -3.98 -8.45 -16.48
N LEU A 261 -4.08 -8.22 -15.16
CA LEU A 261 -2.91 -8.13 -14.28
C LEU A 261 -2.14 -9.45 -14.20
N LEU A 262 -2.84 -10.59 -14.14
CA LEU A 262 -2.20 -11.91 -14.19
C LEU A 262 -1.53 -12.17 -15.54
N ASP A 263 -2.15 -11.74 -16.63
CA ASP A 263 -1.58 -11.90 -17.99
C ASP A 263 -0.29 -11.07 -18.17
N ILE A 264 -0.20 -9.87 -17.61
CA ILE A 264 0.96 -8.97 -17.78
C ILE A 264 2.04 -9.13 -16.71
N CYS A 265 1.67 -9.44 -15.47
CA CYS A 265 2.60 -9.53 -14.33
C CYS A 265 2.96 -10.97 -13.96
N GLY A 266 2.24 -11.97 -14.49
CA GLY A 266 2.46 -13.38 -14.18
C GLY A 266 2.37 -13.66 -12.68
N ASP A 267 3.42 -14.24 -12.10
CA ASP A 267 3.49 -14.58 -10.68
C ASP A 267 3.92 -13.40 -9.77
N THR A 268 4.15 -12.21 -10.33
CA THR A 268 4.48 -11.02 -9.55
C THR A 268 3.25 -10.52 -8.81
N ARG A 269 3.35 -10.42 -7.47
CA ARG A 269 2.27 -9.93 -6.63
C ARG A 269 2.35 -8.42 -6.48
N LEU A 270 1.27 -7.72 -6.84
CA LEU A 270 1.20 -6.27 -6.75
C LEU A 270 0.73 -5.84 -5.37
N TYR A 271 1.27 -4.72 -4.89
CA TYR A 271 0.82 -4.05 -3.68
C TYR A 271 -0.59 -3.51 -3.89
N THR A 272 -1.57 -4.16 -3.26
CA THR A 272 -2.99 -3.92 -3.48
C THR A 272 -3.58 -3.16 -2.30
N PHE A 273 -4.33 -2.12 -2.59
CA PHE A 273 -4.94 -1.23 -1.60
C PHE A 273 -6.35 -0.80 -2.06
N ILE A 274 -7.15 -0.34 -1.12
CA ILE A 274 -8.51 0.19 -1.38
C ILE A 274 -8.55 1.72 -1.25
N ASP A 275 -7.64 2.28 -0.48
CA ASP A 275 -7.33 3.71 -0.39
C ASP A 275 -5.89 3.92 0.13
N ASN A 276 -5.40 5.15 0.03
CA ASN A 276 -4.10 5.57 0.52
C ASN A 276 -4.10 7.09 0.82
N HIS A 277 -2.92 7.66 1.03
CA HIS A 277 -2.76 9.07 1.37
C HIS A 277 -3.00 10.05 0.21
N ASP A 278 -3.18 9.56 -1.02
CA ASP A 278 -3.36 10.35 -2.26
C ASP A 278 -4.72 10.16 -2.92
N VAL A 279 -5.49 9.16 -2.50
CA VAL A 279 -6.83 8.91 -3.02
C VAL A 279 -7.87 8.95 -1.92
N GLU A 280 -9.10 9.27 -2.30
CA GLU A 280 -10.22 9.34 -1.35
C GLU A 280 -10.43 8.02 -0.63
N ARG A 281 -10.82 8.11 0.65
CA ARG A 281 -11.15 6.96 1.47
C ARG A 281 -12.22 6.11 0.80
N ILE A 282 -12.03 4.80 0.84
CA ILE A 282 -12.97 3.86 0.20
C ILE A 282 -14.39 4.03 0.72
N TYR A 283 -14.55 4.30 2.01
CA TYR A 283 -15.85 4.53 2.61
C TYR A 283 -16.55 5.77 2.04
N SER A 284 -15.80 6.78 1.57
CA SER A 284 -16.36 7.94 0.87
C SER A 284 -16.65 7.68 -0.61
N LYS A 285 -15.95 6.73 -1.24
CA LYS A 285 -16.08 6.44 -2.68
C LYS A 285 -17.25 5.54 -3.05
N VAL A 286 -17.63 4.62 -2.15
CA VAL A 286 -18.71 3.70 -2.43
C VAL A 286 -20.08 4.31 -2.13
N ASN A 287 -21.02 4.11 -3.05
CA ASN A 287 -22.39 4.61 -2.93
C ASN A 287 -23.18 3.85 -1.86
N ASN A 288 -23.09 2.52 -1.86
CA ASN A 288 -23.67 1.66 -0.85
C ASN A 288 -22.60 1.18 0.13
N LYS A 289 -22.70 1.53 1.41
CA LYS A 289 -21.70 1.19 2.44
C LYS A 289 -21.62 -0.32 2.73
N GLU A 290 -22.66 -1.09 2.44
CA GLU A 290 -22.66 -2.55 2.56
C GLU A 290 -21.63 -3.21 1.64
N HIS A 291 -21.24 -2.57 0.51
CA HIS A 291 -20.23 -3.05 -0.42
C HIS A 291 -18.83 -3.12 0.19
N ILE A 292 -18.55 -2.33 1.24
CA ILE A 292 -17.26 -2.31 1.92
C ILE A 292 -16.86 -3.71 2.39
N TYR A 293 -17.82 -4.50 2.86
CA TYR A 293 -17.59 -5.86 3.30
C TYR A 293 -16.97 -6.73 2.19
N ASN A 294 -17.57 -6.73 1.01
CA ASN A 294 -17.08 -7.48 -0.14
C ASN A 294 -15.73 -6.93 -0.66
N ILE A 295 -15.52 -5.61 -0.60
CA ILE A 295 -14.27 -4.97 -1.01
C ILE A 295 -13.10 -5.43 -0.13
N TYR A 296 -13.29 -5.54 1.19
CA TYR A 296 -12.24 -6.06 2.08
C TYR A 296 -11.99 -7.55 1.85
N ILE A 297 -13.02 -8.36 1.58
CA ILE A 297 -12.82 -9.76 1.22
C ILE A 297 -11.94 -9.85 -0.04
N LEU A 298 -12.24 -9.08 -1.08
CA LEU A 298 -11.46 -9.04 -2.32
C LEU A 298 -10.04 -8.56 -2.08
N LEU A 299 -9.83 -7.50 -1.27
CA LEU A 299 -8.51 -6.99 -0.91
C LEU A 299 -7.60 -8.10 -0.36
N TYR A 300 -8.12 -8.93 0.55
CA TYR A 300 -7.32 -9.96 1.22
C TYR A 300 -7.19 -11.26 0.44
N THR A 301 -8.10 -11.55 -0.48
CA THR A 301 -8.20 -12.86 -1.11
C THR A 301 -7.85 -12.90 -2.59
N LEU A 302 -7.82 -11.76 -3.30
CA LEU A 302 -7.30 -11.69 -4.66
C LEU A 302 -5.77 -11.88 -4.67
N TYR A 303 -5.23 -12.11 -5.86
CA TYR A 303 -3.80 -12.33 -6.05
C TYR A 303 -3.04 -11.01 -5.94
N GLY A 304 -2.50 -10.73 -4.76
CA GLY A 304 -1.79 -9.50 -4.46
C GLY A 304 -1.32 -9.46 -3.00
N ILE A 305 -0.66 -8.36 -2.63
CA ILE A 305 -0.19 -8.07 -1.28
C ILE A 305 -1.12 -6.99 -0.70
N PRO A 306 -2.04 -7.33 0.21
CA PRO A 306 -3.02 -6.38 0.72
C PRO A 306 -2.40 -5.35 1.64
N SER A 307 -2.91 -4.12 1.55
CA SER A 307 -2.56 -3.02 2.44
C SER A 307 -3.81 -2.29 2.93
N ILE A 308 -3.83 -1.99 4.22
CA ILE A 308 -4.82 -1.14 4.87
C ILE A 308 -4.18 0.21 5.16
N TYR A 309 -4.82 1.29 4.74
CA TYR A 309 -4.39 2.63 5.10
C TYR A 309 -5.00 3.01 6.46
N TYR A 310 -4.20 3.58 7.37
CA TYR A 310 -4.61 3.86 8.75
C TYR A 310 -5.97 4.55 8.85
N GLY A 311 -6.84 4.04 9.69
CA GLY A 311 -8.20 4.52 9.90
C GLY A 311 -9.26 3.94 8.95
N SER A 312 -8.87 3.32 7.81
CA SER A 312 -9.86 2.73 6.89
C SER A 312 -10.54 1.49 7.49
N GLU A 313 -9.87 0.78 8.38
CA GLU A 313 -10.43 -0.32 9.17
C GLU A 313 -11.51 0.13 10.16
N PHE A 314 -11.58 1.43 10.46
CA PHE A 314 -12.66 2.04 11.25
C PHE A 314 -13.79 2.59 10.39
N ALA A 315 -13.69 2.46 9.07
CA ALA A 315 -14.62 3.00 8.09
C ALA A 315 -14.73 4.53 8.13
N ILE A 316 -13.60 5.23 8.36
CA ILE A 316 -13.59 6.69 8.35
C ILE A 316 -13.80 7.24 6.93
N GLU A 317 -14.42 8.41 6.86
CA GLU A 317 -14.58 9.16 5.60
C GLU A 317 -13.39 10.09 5.34
N GLY A 318 -13.15 10.40 4.08
CA GLY A 318 -12.18 11.39 3.64
C GLY A 318 -12.29 11.61 2.15
N LYS A 319 -12.52 12.86 1.75
CA LYS A 319 -12.58 13.29 0.35
C LYS A 319 -11.48 14.28 0.06
N LYS A 320 -11.00 14.23 -1.17
CA LYS A 320 -9.99 15.17 -1.67
C LYS A 320 -10.59 16.56 -1.79
N GLU A 321 -9.90 17.56 -1.30
CA GLU A 321 -10.26 18.95 -1.50
C GLU A 321 -9.49 19.55 -2.67
N SER A 322 -10.04 20.63 -3.27
CA SER A 322 -9.33 21.33 -4.34
C SER A 322 -8.00 21.89 -3.82
N GLY A 323 -6.89 21.35 -4.36
CA GLY A 323 -5.53 21.80 -4.01
C GLY A 323 -4.98 21.31 -2.69
N SER A 324 -5.63 20.32 -2.02
CA SER A 324 -5.13 19.77 -0.76
C SER A 324 -5.51 18.32 -0.55
N ASP A 325 -4.54 17.49 -0.14
CA ASP A 325 -4.73 16.10 0.25
C ASP A 325 -4.82 15.90 1.78
N TRP A 326 -4.77 16.98 2.56
CA TRP A 326 -4.71 16.87 4.02
C TRP A 326 -5.94 16.20 4.65
N ASN A 327 -7.13 16.31 4.03
CA ASN A 327 -8.32 15.59 4.49
C ASN A 327 -8.23 14.07 4.36
N LEU A 328 -7.28 13.58 3.54
CA LEU A 328 -6.99 12.16 3.40
C LEU A 328 -6.00 11.66 4.48
N ARG A 329 -5.39 12.60 5.22
CA ARG A 329 -4.27 12.39 6.16
C ARG A 329 -4.62 12.89 7.57
N PRO A 330 -5.77 12.46 8.16
CA PRO A 330 -6.25 13.02 9.42
C PRO A 330 -5.36 12.60 10.59
N CYS A 331 -5.30 13.48 11.60
CA CYS A 331 -4.85 13.10 12.93
C CYS A 331 -5.91 12.23 13.59
N LEU A 332 -5.52 11.05 14.07
CA LEU A 332 -6.43 10.10 14.73
C LEU A 332 -5.84 9.65 16.06
N GLU A 333 -6.72 9.44 17.04
CA GLU A 333 -6.38 8.85 18.32
C GLU A 333 -7.03 7.47 18.45
N LEU A 334 -6.25 6.43 18.83
CA LEU A 334 -6.80 5.08 18.99
C LEU A 334 -7.88 5.00 20.08
N ASP A 335 -7.82 5.87 21.07
CA ASP A 335 -8.82 5.93 22.13
C ASP A 335 -10.22 6.28 21.62
N ASP A 336 -10.32 7.01 20.50
CA ASP A 336 -11.60 7.33 19.87
C ASP A 336 -12.25 6.08 19.22
N PHE A 337 -11.46 5.03 18.98
CA PHE A 337 -11.87 3.79 18.32
C PHE A 337 -11.76 2.54 19.23
N LYS A 338 -11.59 2.72 20.54
CA LYS A 338 -11.39 1.59 21.48
C LYS A 338 -12.50 0.53 21.41
N ASP A 339 -13.74 0.95 21.12
CA ASP A 339 -14.89 0.05 21.01
C ASP A 339 -14.99 -0.64 19.64
N ALA A 340 -14.14 -0.27 18.66
CA ALA A 340 -14.23 -0.78 17.30
C ALA A 340 -13.97 -2.30 17.20
N TYR A 341 -13.13 -2.85 18.06
CA TYR A 341 -12.85 -4.28 18.08
C TYR A 341 -14.08 -5.15 18.39
N GLU A 342 -15.06 -4.58 19.07
CA GLU A 342 -16.31 -5.27 19.43
C GLU A 342 -17.48 -4.82 18.56
N ASN A 343 -17.54 -3.53 18.18
CA ASN A 343 -18.72 -2.91 17.62
C ASN A 343 -18.58 -2.49 16.15
N ASN A 344 -17.35 -2.34 15.61
CA ASN A 344 -17.15 -1.99 14.20
C ASN A 344 -17.01 -3.25 13.33
N GLU A 345 -17.92 -3.42 12.37
CA GLU A 345 -17.96 -4.59 11.50
C GLU A 345 -16.69 -4.73 10.64
N ILE A 346 -16.13 -3.61 10.16
CA ILE A 346 -14.97 -3.63 9.28
C ILE A 346 -13.69 -3.96 10.08
N THR A 347 -13.53 -3.40 11.28
CA THR A 347 -12.41 -3.75 12.17
C THR A 347 -12.44 -5.26 12.48
N LYS A 348 -13.61 -5.81 12.82
CA LYS A 348 -13.79 -7.24 13.09
C LYS A 348 -13.51 -8.09 11.84
N LEU A 349 -13.93 -7.63 10.67
CA LEU A 349 -13.63 -8.29 9.39
C LEU A 349 -12.14 -8.31 9.10
N CYS A 350 -11.43 -7.21 9.29
CA CYS A 350 -9.97 -7.14 9.14
C CYS A 350 -9.26 -8.17 10.04
N ILE A 351 -9.68 -8.28 11.30
CA ILE A 351 -9.15 -9.28 12.25
C ILE A 351 -9.36 -10.70 11.73
N GLN A 352 -10.57 -11.03 11.27
CA GLN A 352 -10.85 -12.36 10.72
C GLN A 352 -10.06 -12.65 9.44
N LEU A 353 -10.04 -11.71 8.50
CA LEU A 353 -9.31 -11.86 7.23
C LEU A 353 -7.80 -11.97 7.44
N GLY A 354 -7.23 -11.18 8.35
CA GLY A 354 -5.82 -11.28 8.73
C GLY A 354 -5.48 -12.64 9.34
N LYS A 355 -6.36 -13.18 10.20
CA LYS A 355 -6.22 -14.53 10.74
C LYS A 355 -6.30 -15.59 9.64
N LEU A 356 -7.31 -15.53 8.77
CA LEU A 356 -7.50 -16.47 7.68
C LEU A 356 -6.31 -16.44 6.71
N LYS A 357 -5.79 -15.28 6.37
CA LYS A 357 -4.63 -15.16 5.47
C LYS A 357 -3.37 -15.80 6.05
N LYS A 358 -3.21 -15.77 7.37
CA LYS A 358 -2.11 -16.46 8.08
C LYS A 358 -2.32 -17.96 8.17
N GLU A 359 -3.58 -18.41 8.34
CA GLU A 359 -3.92 -19.82 8.55
C GLU A 359 -3.96 -20.61 7.23
N TYR A 360 -4.45 -19.97 6.14
CA TYR A 360 -4.67 -20.60 4.84
C TYR A 360 -3.65 -20.09 3.81
N VAL A 361 -2.61 -20.89 3.57
CA VAL A 361 -1.55 -20.59 2.58
C VAL A 361 -2.13 -20.36 1.17
N GLU A 362 -3.28 -20.94 0.86
CA GLU A 362 -4.00 -20.76 -0.38
C GLU A 362 -4.32 -19.29 -0.64
N LEU A 363 -4.63 -18.51 0.41
CA LEU A 363 -4.93 -17.07 0.28
C LEU A 363 -3.69 -16.22 -0.02
N SER A 364 -2.50 -16.73 0.29
CA SER A 364 -1.23 -16.05 0.00
C SER A 364 -0.56 -16.59 -1.25
N ALA A 365 -0.36 -17.92 -1.35
CA ALA A 365 0.40 -18.57 -2.42
C ALA A 365 -0.47 -19.21 -3.51
N GLY A 366 -1.77 -19.42 -3.26
CA GLY A 366 -2.65 -20.16 -4.16
C GLY A 366 -2.82 -19.47 -5.52
N LYS A 367 -2.92 -20.27 -6.58
CA LYS A 367 -3.28 -19.80 -7.91
C LYS A 367 -4.74 -19.39 -7.96
N TYR A 368 -5.01 -18.28 -8.64
CA TYR A 368 -6.36 -17.78 -8.88
C TYR A 368 -7.02 -18.51 -10.05
N GLU A 369 -8.28 -18.89 -9.89
CA GLU A 369 -9.12 -19.39 -10.97
C GLU A 369 -10.55 -18.90 -10.82
N GLU A 370 -11.07 -18.22 -11.85
CA GLU A 370 -12.47 -17.79 -11.92
C GLU A 370 -13.41 -18.99 -12.07
N LEU A 371 -14.43 -19.07 -11.23
CA LEU A 371 -15.41 -20.19 -11.21
C LEU A 371 -16.80 -19.78 -11.64
N LEU A 372 -17.25 -18.57 -11.27
CA LEU A 372 -18.55 -18.02 -11.61
C LEU A 372 -18.44 -16.51 -11.73
N LEU A 373 -19.00 -15.95 -12.79
CA LEU A 373 -19.02 -14.51 -13.02
C LEU A 373 -20.34 -14.09 -13.65
N THR A 374 -21.01 -13.15 -12.99
CA THR A 374 -22.15 -12.37 -13.50
C THR A 374 -21.91 -10.90 -13.18
N ASN A 375 -22.81 -10.02 -13.54
CA ASN A 375 -22.70 -8.62 -13.12
C ASN A 375 -22.67 -8.48 -11.59
N ARG A 376 -23.48 -9.29 -10.89
CA ARG A 376 -23.71 -9.12 -9.45
C ARG A 376 -23.16 -10.24 -8.58
N GLN A 377 -22.75 -11.36 -9.16
CA GLN A 377 -22.16 -12.48 -8.41
C GLN A 377 -20.81 -12.83 -8.98
N PHE A 378 -19.87 -13.10 -8.07
CA PHE A 378 -18.50 -13.45 -8.42
C PHE A 378 -17.99 -14.55 -7.50
N ALA A 379 -17.47 -15.63 -8.08
CA ALA A 379 -16.76 -16.64 -7.32
C ALA A 379 -15.49 -17.09 -8.02
N TYR A 380 -14.46 -17.31 -7.23
CA TYR A 380 -13.17 -17.79 -7.67
C TYR A 380 -12.54 -18.70 -6.63
N SER A 381 -11.60 -19.53 -7.04
CA SER A 381 -10.80 -20.34 -6.13
C SER A 381 -9.37 -19.78 -6.00
N ARG A 382 -8.78 -20.09 -4.87
CA ARG A 382 -7.34 -20.00 -4.62
C ARG A 382 -6.86 -21.41 -4.31
N LYS A 383 -5.97 -21.95 -5.16
CA LYS A 383 -5.50 -23.33 -5.09
C LYS A 383 -4.01 -23.37 -4.84
N TYR A 384 -3.61 -24.12 -3.82
CA TYR A 384 -2.20 -24.37 -3.48
C TYR A 384 -2.01 -25.87 -3.21
N ASP A 385 -1.22 -26.52 -4.06
CA ASP A 385 -1.09 -27.99 -4.08
C ASP A 385 -2.48 -28.68 -4.17
N ASP A 386 -2.80 -29.52 -3.21
CA ASP A 386 -4.08 -30.24 -3.07
C ASP A 386 -5.15 -29.48 -2.29
N LYS A 387 -4.83 -28.28 -1.80
CA LYS A 387 -5.72 -27.45 -1.00
C LYS A 387 -6.38 -26.37 -1.85
N ALA A 388 -7.64 -26.08 -1.54
CA ALA A 388 -8.38 -25.02 -2.21
C ALA A 388 -9.33 -24.30 -1.26
N VAL A 389 -9.47 -23.00 -1.47
CA VAL A 389 -10.56 -22.20 -0.90
C VAL A 389 -11.34 -21.56 -2.04
N ILE A 390 -12.65 -21.39 -1.84
CA ILE A 390 -13.54 -20.64 -2.73
C ILE A 390 -13.90 -19.33 -2.03
N VAL A 391 -13.83 -18.24 -2.76
CA VAL A 391 -14.40 -16.94 -2.38
C VAL A 391 -15.66 -16.75 -3.21
N ALA A 392 -16.79 -16.48 -2.55
CA ALA A 392 -18.08 -16.28 -3.21
C ALA A 392 -18.69 -14.95 -2.72
N LEU A 393 -19.10 -14.11 -3.67
CA LEU A 393 -19.55 -12.74 -3.45
C LEU A 393 -20.87 -12.48 -4.14
N ASN A 394 -21.75 -11.75 -3.48
CA ASN A 394 -23.00 -11.23 -4.01
C ASN A 394 -23.04 -9.70 -3.83
N ASN A 395 -23.16 -8.98 -4.94
CA ASN A 395 -23.28 -7.52 -5.00
C ASN A 395 -24.69 -7.13 -5.48
N ASP A 396 -25.70 -7.98 -5.20
CA ASP A 396 -27.10 -7.71 -5.44
C ASP A 396 -27.79 -7.24 -4.15
N ASP A 397 -28.84 -6.44 -4.28
CA ASP A 397 -29.69 -6.03 -3.17
C ASP A 397 -30.65 -7.13 -2.71
N ASN A 398 -30.59 -8.30 -3.33
CA ASN A 398 -31.37 -9.50 -3.01
C ASN A 398 -30.43 -10.67 -2.69
N GLU A 399 -30.97 -11.65 -1.96
CA GLU A 399 -30.31 -12.93 -1.75
C GLU A 399 -30.04 -13.63 -3.10
N ALA A 400 -28.91 -14.32 -3.20
CA ALA A 400 -28.49 -15.10 -4.36
C ALA A 400 -28.12 -16.53 -3.98
N VAL A 401 -28.50 -17.49 -4.80
CA VAL A 401 -28.04 -18.88 -4.71
C VAL A 401 -27.08 -19.15 -5.85
N LEU A 402 -25.82 -19.43 -5.50
CA LEU A 402 -24.75 -19.69 -6.44
C LEU A 402 -24.49 -21.19 -6.54
N THR A 403 -24.45 -21.71 -7.76
CA THR A 403 -23.99 -23.08 -8.04
C THR A 403 -22.58 -23.00 -8.62
N ILE A 404 -21.59 -23.44 -7.85
CA ILE A 404 -20.17 -23.28 -8.15
C ILE A 404 -19.56 -24.65 -8.39
N ASN A 405 -18.97 -24.86 -9.58
CA ASN A 405 -18.14 -26.04 -9.86
C ASN A 405 -16.69 -25.70 -9.47
N PRO A 406 -16.10 -26.31 -8.43
CA PRO A 406 -14.76 -25.99 -7.98
C PRO A 406 -13.63 -26.45 -8.92
N ARG A 407 -13.94 -27.28 -9.88
CA ARG A 407 -12.95 -27.91 -10.78
C ARG A 407 -11.80 -28.54 -10.00
N ALA A 408 -12.12 -29.18 -8.87
CA ALA A 408 -11.21 -29.85 -7.97
C ALA A 408 -11.92 -31.05 -7.33
N ASN A 409 -11.15 -32.02 -6.87
CA ASN A 409 -11.67 -33.11 -6.05
C ASN A 409 -11.84 -32.62 -4.62
N PHE A 410 -12.99 -32.83 -4.02
CA PHE A 410 -13.28 -32.50 -2.63
C PHE A 410 -14.44 -33.36 -2.11
N SER A 411 -14.53 -33.50 -0.80
CA SER A 411 -15.60 -34.25 -0.14
C SER A 411 -16.50 -33.35 0.72
N THR A 412 -15.93 -32.29 1.31
CA THR A 412 -16.65 -31.32 2.13
C THR A 412 -16.36 -29.88 1.70
N ALA A 413 -17.27 -28.98 2.07
CA ALA A 413 -17.15 -27.55 1.87
C ALA A 413 -17.59 -26.84 3.13
N ASP A 414 -16.65 -26.20 3.82
CA ASP A 414 -16.85 -25.61 5.15
C ASP A 414 -16.67 -24.08 5.08
N ILE A 415 -17.64 -23.33 5.62
CA ILE A 415 -17.56 -21.88 5.72
C ILE A 415 -16.48 -21.53 6.75
N ILE A 416 -15.46 -20.75 6.34
CA ILE A 416 -14.40 -20.24 7.21
C ILE A 416 -14.51 -18.74 7.47
N LEU A 417 -15.28 -18.02 6.67
CA LEU A 417 -15.73 -16.64 6.92
C LEU A 417 -17.26 -16.65 6.99
N ASP A 418 -17.82 -16.69 8.18
CA ASP A 418 -19.23 -16.96 8.45
C ASP A 418 -20.11 -15.71 8.62
N GLY A 419 -19.49 -14.50 8.52
CA GLY A 419 -20.18 -13.23 8.71
C GLY A 419 -20.62 -12.95 10.15
N SER A 420 -20.10 -13.68 11.13
CA SER A 420 -20.36 -13.42 12.56
C SER A 420 -19.93 -12.03 13.02
N ASN A 421 -19.12 -11.34 12.21
CA ASN A 421 -18.71 -9.96 12.39
C ASN A 421 -19.77 -8.92 11.96
N LYS A 422 -20.80 -9.30 11.18
CA LYS A 422 -21.89 -8.40 10.83
C LYS A 422 -22.91 -8.25 11.97
N VAL A 423 -23.46 -7.05 12.14
CA VAL A 423 -24.50 -6.74 13.14
C VAL A 423 -25.81 -7.46 12.80
N LYS A 424 -26.13 -7.58 11.51
CA LYS A 424 -27.24 -8.40 11.04
C LYS A 424 -26.72 -9.80 10.73
N SER A 425 -26.96 -10.78 11.60
CA SER A 425 -26.60 -12.17 11.39
C SER A 425 -27.51 -12.78 10.30
N GLU A 426 -27.23 -12.47 9.05
CA GLU A 426 -27.85 -13.15 7.93
C GLU A 426 -27.12 -14.48 7.69
N LYS A 427 -27.86 -15.56 7.46
CA LYS A 427 -27.27 -16.89 7.39
C LYS A 427 -26.73 -17.17 5.98
N VAL A 428 -25.41 -17.22 5.86
CA VAL A 428 -24.77 -17.92 4.75
C VAL A 428 -25.02 -19.42 4.93
N SER A 429 -25.40 -20.11 3.88
CA SER A 429 -25.46 -21.58 3.90
C SER A 429 -24.67 -22.17 2.75
N VAL A 430 -24.07 -23.33 3.01
CA VAL A 430 -23.30 -24.09 2.03
C VAL A 430 -23.76 -25.55 2.06
N ARG A 431 -23.87 -26.16 0.89
CA ARG A 431 -24.06 -27.61 0.73
C ARG A 431 -23.34 -28.12 -0.50
N VAL A 432 -22.99 -29.39 -0.49
CA VAL A 432 -22.41 -30.08 -1.65
C VAL A 432 -23.47 -30.88 -2.34
N GLU A 433 -23.61 -30.72 -3.66
CA GLU A 433 -24.59 -31.44 -4.46
C GLU A 433 -24.04 -31.73 -5.87
N ASN A 434 -23.99 -33.00 -6.24
CA ASN A 434 -23.49 -33.45 -7.54
C ASN A 434 -22.10 -32.90 -7.92
N GLY A 435 -21.21 -32.82 -6.96
CA GLY A 435 -19.82 -32.31 -7.17
C GLY A 435 -19.76 -30.77 -7.29
N ASN A 436 -20.85 -30.08 -7.05
CA ASN A 436 -20.87 -28.61 -6.97
C ASN A 436 -21.01 -28.13 -5.51
N VAL A 437 -20.52 -26.95 -5.25
CA VAL A 437 -20.77 -26.19 -4.02
C VAL A 437 -21.94 -25.25 -4.27
N ILE A 438 -23.02 -25.42 -3.53
CA ILE A 438 -24.19 -24.57 -3.59
C ILE A 438 -24.13 -23.63 -2.38
N VAL A 439 -24.05 -22.33 -2.66
CA VAL A 439 -23.91 -21.27 -1.65
C VAL A 439 -25.12 -20.35 -1.72
N THR A 440 -25.77 -20.11 -0.58
CA THR A 440 -26.78 -19.04 -0.46
C THR A 440 -26.12 -17.85 0.23
N LEU A 441 -26.11 -16.72 -0.45
CA LEU A 441 -25.54 -15.46 0.03
C LEU A 441 -26.61 -14.39 0.18
N PRO A 442 -26.76 -13.75 1.33
CA PRO A 442 -27.57 -12.56 1.51
C PRO A 442 -27.20 -11.42 0.54
N ALA A 443 -28.02 -10.39 0.52
CA ALA A 443 -27.74 -9.16 -0.22
C ALA A 443 -26.39 -8.53 0.22
N ASN A 444 -25.60 -8.07 -0.75
CA ASN A 444 -24.32 -7.38 -0.50
C ASN A 444 -23.37 -8.15 0.45
N TYR A 445 -23.25 -9.46 0.24
CA TYR A 445 -22.55 -10.36 1.16
C TYR A 445 -21.52 -11.23 0.45
N GLY A 446 -20.48 -11.61 1.20
CA GLY A 446 -19.43 -12.50 0.72
C GLY A 446 -19.00 -13.51 1.78
N THR A 447 -18.42 -14.62 1.33
CA THR A 447 -17.93 -15.69 2.20
C THR A 447 -16.67 -16.34 1.62
N ILE A 448 -15.94 -17.02 2.49
CA ILE A 448 -14.80 -17.87 2.13
C ILE A 448 -15.12 -19.28 2.60
N ILE A 449 -14.91 -20.24 1.70
CA ILE A 449 -15.26 -21.65 1.89
C ILE A 449 -14.01 -22.48 1.68
N LYS A 450 -13.66 -23.30 2.65
CA LYS A 450 -12.59 -24.30 2.52
C LYS A 450 -13.14 -25.57 1.89
N LEU A 451 -12.41 -26.15 0.95
CA LEU A 451 -12.65 -27.46 0.39
C LEU A 451 -11.74 -28.51 1.08
N SER A 452 -12.30 -29.67 1.41
CA SER A 452 -11.57 -30.77 2.04
C SER A 452 -11.94 -32.11 1.44
#